data_e38f4c8a5eaa7bdb9e10a5d2db1d0654
#
_entry.id   e38f4c8a5eaa7bdb9e10a5d2db1d0654
#
_cell.length_a   1.000
_cell.length_b   1.000
_cell.length_c   1.000
_cell.angle_alpha   90.00
_cell.angle_beta   90.00
_cell.angle_gamma   90.00
#
_symmetry.space_group_name_H-M   'P 1'
#
loop_
_entity.id
_entity.type
_entity.pdbx_description
1 polymer ?
#
loop_
_entity_poly.entity_id
_entity_poly.type
_entity_poly.pdbx_seq_one_letter_code
_entity_poly.pdbx_strand_id
1 'polypeptide(L)'
;TDEVFRVGSVTKTFTAAIVLALIDEGRLALDDTLDQWYPDVPNADRITIELLLEHRAGTNDISSAEQQALLLGDLEHSYTIDEVVGLVAGRPALFEPGEGTGYSNMGFRLLGGVVEKVTGQPLAVEIEQRITTPLALSSTALDDGSGPPPSHGYFSLDGGATYLDVADFPNQAALTIAGPAGAV
;
A
#
# COMPACT_ATOMS: atom_id res chain seq x y z
N THR A 1 9.75 2.06 26.32
CA THR A 1 8.38 2.56 26.04
C THR A 1 7.68 1.54 25.19
N ASP A 2 6.44 1.27 25.48
CA ASP A 2 5.61 0.30 24.73
C ASP A 2 4.76 1.03 23.66
N GLU A 3 5.23 2.18 23.20
CA GLU A 3 4.55 3.01 22.22
C GLU A 3 4.73 2.45 20.82
N VAL A 4 3.65 2.44 20.06
CA VAL A 4 3.58 1.97 18.66
C VAL A 4 3.49 3.18 17.73
N PHE A 5 4.27 3.18 16.66
CA PHE A 5 4.31 4.25 15.67
C PHE A 5 4.06 3.69 14.28
N ARG A 6 3.26 4.39 13.48
CA ARG A 6 3.14 4.10 12.05
C ARG A 6 4.38 4.61 11.33
N VAL A 7 4.98 3.75 10.53
CA VAL A 7 6.22 4.08 9.80
C VAL A 7 5.97 4.61 8.38
N GLY A 8 4.70 4.78 8.02
CA GLY A 8 4.31 5.35 6.73
C GLY A 8 4.97 4.59 5.56
N SER A 9 5.56 5.33 4.63
CA SER A 9 6.14 4.75 3.41
C SER A 9 7.35 3.83 3.62
N VAL A 10 7.88 3.69 4.83
CA VAL A 10 8.84 2.63 5.15
C VAL A 10 8.19 1.25 4.95
N THR A 11 6.87 1.14 5.07
CA THR A 11 6.07 -0.05 4.70
C THR A 11 6.44 -0.62 3.33
N LYS A 12 6.76 0.23 2.36
CA LYS A 12 7.16 -0.20 1.02
C LYS A 12 8.37 -1.14 1.02
N THR A 13 9.27 -1.00 1.99
CA THR A 13 10.41 -1.90 2.11
C THR A 13 9.98 -3.31 2.50
N PHE A 14 8.94 -3.45 3.34
CA PHE A 14 8.34 -4.75 3.68
C PHE A 14 7.67 -5.37 2.45
N THR A 15 6.83 -4.61 1.75
CA THR A 15 6.18 -5.08 0.52
C THR A 15 7.21 -5.52 -0.52
N ALA A 16 8.25 -4.71 -0.77
CA ALA A 16 9.33 -5.04 -1.70
C ALA A 16 10.09 -6.31 -1.27
N ALA A 17 10.37 -6.48 0.02
CA ALA A 17 11.06 -7.66 0.53
C ALA A 17 10.24 -8.95 0.28
N ILE A 18 8.90 -8.90 0.45
CA ILE A 18 8.04 -10.04 0.13
C ILE A 18 8.06 -10.35 -1.37
N VAL A 19 7.94 -9.32 -2.23
CA VAL A 19 8.00 -9.49 -3.69
C VAL A 19 9.31 -10.15 -4.10
N LEU A 20 10.45 -9.67 -3.59
CA LEU A 20 11.77 -10.24 -3.88
C LEU A 20 11.92 -11.67 -3.36
N ALA A 21 11.35 -11.98 -2.20
CA ALA A 21 11.32 -13.35 -1.69
C ALA A 21 10.51 -14.29 -2.60
N LEU A 22 9.36 -13.83 -3.14
CA LEU A 22 8.58 -14.60 -4.09
C LEU A 22 9.30 -14.81 -5.43
N ILE A 23 10.12 -13.85 -5.85
CA ILE A 23 10.99 -13.99 -7.03
C ILE A 23 12.07 -15.03 -6.77
N ASP A 24 12.70 -15.01 -5.60
CA ASP A 24 13.70 -16.00 -5.19
C ASP A 24 13.13 -17.43 -5.11
N GLU A 25 11.85 -17.54 -4.76
CA GLU A 25 11.08 -18.80 -4.76
C GLU A 25 10.64 -19.25 -6.17
N GLY A 26 10.86 -18.45 -7.20
CA GLY A 26 10.39 -18.70 -8.56
C GLY A 26 8.86 -18.64 -8.74
N ARG A 27 8.17 -17.92 -7.86
CA ARG A 27 6.71 -17.69 -7.90
C ARG A 27 6.33 -16.40 -8.59
N LEU A 28 7.28 -15.49 -8.75
CA LEU A 28 7.22 -14.25 -9.53
C LEU A 28 8.51 -14.10 -10.33
N ALA A 29 8.48 -13.26 -11.35
CA ALA A 29 9.65 -12.78 -12.06
C ALA A 29 9.63 -11.25 -12.18
N LEU A 30 10.79 -10.61 -12.27
CA LEU A 30 10.88 -9.15 -12.43
C LEU A 30 10.20 -8.65 -13.71
N ASP A 31 10.22 -9.48 -14.76
CA ASP A 31 9.64 -9.22 -16.07
C ASP A 31 8.19 -9.70 -16.23
N ASP A 32 7.59 -10.28 -15.19
CA ASP A 32 6.15 -10.57 -15.19
C ASP A 32 5.36 -9.28 -15.36
N THR A 33 4.39 -9.30 -16.27
CA THR A 33 3.55 -8.15 -16.58
C THR A 33 2.30 -8.11 -15.71
N LEU A 34 1.87 -6.89 -15.39
CA LEU A 34 0.79 -6.62 -14.44
C LEU A 34 -0.58 -7.14 -14.92
N ASP A 35 -0.79 -7.27 -16.22
CA ASP A 35 -2.04 -7.74 -16.82
C ASP A 35 -2.45 -9.15 -16.39
N GLN A 36 -1.52 -9.95 -15.89
CA GLN A 36 -1.81 -11.27 -15.30
C GLN A 36 -2.73 -11.17 -14.08
N TRP A 37 -2.71 -10.05 -13.36
CA TRP A 37 -3.47 -9.84 -12.13
C TRP A 37 -4.43 -8.66 -12.18
N TYR A 38 -4.08 -7.61 -12.93
CA TYR A 38 -4.80 -6.34 -13.04
C TYR A 38 -4.91 -5.87 -14.50
N PRO A 39 -5.63 -6.62 -15.37
CA PRO A 39 -5.70 -6.33 -16.80
C PRO A 39 -6.38 -4.98 -17.12
N ASP A 40 -7.20 -4.45 -16.20
CA ASP A 40 -7.93 -3.18 -16.38
C ASP A 40 -7.08 -1.94 -16.07
N VAL A 41 -5.86 -2.11 -15.56
CA VAL A 41 -4.93 -1.00 -15.33
C VAL A 41 -4.32 -0.58 -16.68
N PRO A 42 -4.34 0.71 -17.03
CA PRO A 42 -3.76 1.17 -18.30
C PRO A 42 -2.30 0.75 -18.46
N ASN A 43 -1.95 0.20 -19.62
CA ASN A 43 -0.63 -0.32 -19.94
C ASN A 43 -0.18 -1.55 -19.10
N ALA A 44 -1.10 -2.26 -18.48
CA ALA A 44 -0.79 -3.41 -17.62
C ALA A 44 0.07 -4.47 -18.35
N ASP A 45 -0.10 -4.63 -19.64
CA ASP A 45 0.66 -5.53 -20.52
C ASP A 45 2.14 -5.12 -20.71
N ARG A 46 2.51 -3.90 -20.30
CA ARG A 46 3.86 -3.33 -20.38
C ARG A 46 4.44 -2.92 -19.04
N ILE A 47 3.62 -2.89 -18.01
CA ILE A 47 4.04 -2.63 -16.64
C ILE A 47 4.57 -3.94 -16.04
N THR A 48 5.86 -3.99 -15.73
CA THR A 48 6.48 -5.15 -15.10
C THR A 48 6.59 -4.98 -13.58
N ILE A 49 6.81 -6.08 -12.85
CA ILE A 49 7.10 -6.05 -11.41
C ILE A 49 8.30 -5.15 -11.12
N GLU A 50 9.35 -5.20 -11.95
CA GLU A 50 10.53 -4.33 -11.84
C GLU A 50 10.14 -2.84 -11.91
N LEU A 51 9.35 -2.45 -12.91
CA LEU A 51 8.92 -1.06 -13.09
C LEU A 51 8.07 -0.54 -11.93
N LEU A 52 7.26 -1.40 -11.30
CA LEU A 52 6.51 -1.05 -10.08
C LEU A 52 7.45 -0.81 -8.89
N LEU A 53 8.42 -1.70 -8.67
CA LEU A 53 9.41 -1.58 -7.59
C LEU A 53 10.27 -0.31 -7.74
N GLU A 54 10.60 0.08 -8.96
CA GLU A 54 11.44 1.24 -9.29
C GLU A 54 10.67 2.57 -9.38
N HIS A 55 9.35 2.58 -9.19
CA HIS A 55 8.50 3.76 -9.41
C HIS A 55 8.54 4.28 -10.87
N ARG A 56 8.63 3.38 -11.84
CA ARG A 56 8.74 3.68 -13.27
C ARG A 56 7.54 3.17 -14.08
N ALA A 57 6.50 2.71 -13.41
CA ALA A 57 5.32 2.15 -14.07
C ALA A 57 4.40 3.20 -14.72
N GLY A 58 4.47 4.47 -14.30
CA GLY A 58 3.60 5.53 -14.80
C GLY A 58 2.15 5.44 -14.33
N THR A 59 1.84 4.61 -13.34
CA THR A 59 0.49 4.45 -12.81
C THR A 59 -0.02 5.74 -12.20
N ASN A 60 -1.30 6.10 -12.48
CA ASN A 60 -1.98 7.18 -11.79
C ASN A 60 -2.22 6.81 -10.32
N ASP A 61 -2.43 7.80 -9.46
CA ASP A 61 -2.68 7.60 -8.04
C ASP A 61 -3.97 8.31 -7.60
N ILE A 62 -4.42 8.02 -6.39
CA ILE A 62 -5.50 8.75 -5.74
C ILE A 62 -4.93 10.07 -5.24
N SER A 63 -5.51 11.19 -5.65
CA SER A 63 -5.10 12.51 -5.16
C SER A 63 -5.36 12.66 -3.66
N SER A 64 -4.64 13.58 -3.01
CA SER A 64 -4.85 13.88 -1.58
C SER A 64 -6.29 14.30 -1.27
N ALA A 65 -6.93 15.03 -2.20
CA ALA A 65 -8.32 15.46 -2.04
C ALA A 65 -9.29 14.27 -2.11
N GLU A 66 -9.05 13.31 -3.00
CA GLU A 66 -9.85 12.09 -3.10
C GLU A 66 -9.63 11.18 -1.88
N GLN A 67 -8.39 11.04 -1.42
CA GLN A 67 -8.10 10.30 -0.17
C GLN A 67 -8.87 10.92 1.00
N GLN A 68 -8.83 12.24 1.13
CA GLN A 68 -9.57 12.94 2.18
C GLN A 68 -11.09 12.74 2.05
N ALA A 69 -11.63 12.77 0.84
CA ALA A 69 -13.05 12.55 0.61
C ALA A 69 -13.49 11.13 0.98
N LEU A 70 -12.67 10.11 0.66
CA LEU A 70 -12.90 8.72 1.06
C LEU A 70 -12.86 8.57 2.58
N LEU A 71 -11.86 9.17 3.24
CA LEU A 71 -11.72 9.14 4.70
C LEU A 71 -12.90 9.77 5.41
N LEU A 72 -13.34 10.94 4.96
CA LEU A 72 -14.46 11.67 5.60
C LEU A 72 -15.82 11.08 5.23
N GLY A 73 -15.89 10.28 4.17
CA GLY A 73 -17.12 9.61 3.74
C GLY A 73 -17.52 8.45 4.63
N ASP A 74 -16.58 7.62 5.00
CA ASP A 74 -16.77 6.48 5.92
C ASP A 74 -15.44 6.10 6.57
N LEU A 75 -15.25 6.51 7.81
CA LEU A 75 -14.02 6.27 8.57
C LEU A 75 -13.85 4.80 8.99
N GLU A 76 -14.95 4.04 9.04
CA GLU A 76 -14.95 2.64 9.48
C GLU A 76 -14.83 1.67 8.30
N HIS A 77 -14.92 2.15 7.06
CA HIS A 77 -14.83 1.30 5.90
C HIS A 77 -13.42 0.70 5.73
N SER A 78 -13.35 -0.61 5.60
CA SER A 78 -12.12 -1.33 5.28
C SER A 78 -12.01 -1.55 3.78
N TYR A 79 -11.15 -0.78 3.11
CA TYR A 79 -10.91 -0.90 1.68
C TYR A 79 -10.03 -2.12 1.38
N THR A 80 -10.46 -2.97 0.49
CA THR A 80 -9.59 -3.97 -0.12
C THR A 80 -8.60 -3.32 -1.09
N ILE A 81 -7.48 -3.99 -1.36
CA ILE A 81 -6.53 -3.49 -2.36
C ILE A 81 -7.21 -3.35 -3.73
N ASP A 82 -8.05 -4.30 -4.12
CA ASP A 82 -8.77 -4.27 -5.40
C ASP A 82 -9.74 -3.10 -5.50
N GLU A 83 -10.45 -2.72 -4.42
CA GLU A 83 -11.28 -1.51 -4.39
C GLU A 83 -10.45 -0.25 -4.60
N VAL A 84 -9.31 -0.13 -3.91
CA VAL A 84 -8.42 1.03 -4.05
C VAL A 84 -7.83 1.12 -5.46
N VAL A 85 -7.42 -0.01 -6.04
CA VAL A 85 -6.94 -0.09 -7.43
C VAL A 85 -8.07 0.32 -8.40
N GLY A 86 -9.29 -0.15 -8.17
CA GLY A 86 -10.48 0.18 -8.97
C GLY A 86 -10.76 1.68 -9.07
N LEU A 87 -10.40 2.48 -8.05
CA LEU A 87 -10.59 3.94 -8.07
C LEU A 87 -9.78 4.65 -9.16
N VAL A 88 -8.70 4.04 -9.64
CA VAL A 88 -7.79 4.64 -10.62
C VAL A 88 -7.61 3.81 -11.89
N ALA A 89 -8.13 2.59 -11.96
CA ALA A 89 -7.92 1.66 -13.06
C ALA A 89 -8.28 2.24 -14.45
N GLY A 90 -9.28 3.12 -14.53
CA GLY A 90 -9.66 3.77 -15.80
C GLY A 90 -8.94 5.08 -16.11
N ARG A 91 -7.99 5.53 -15.28
CA ARG A 91 -7.32 6.82 -15.45
C ARG A 91 -6.13 6.71 -16.41
N PRO A 92 -5.89 7.74 -17.23
CA PRO A 92 -4.71 7.76 -18.09
C PRO A 92 -3.42 7.58 -17.29
N ALA A 93 -2.45 6.87 -17.85
CA ALA A 93 -1.12 6.82 -17.27
C ALA A 93 -0.46 8.21 -17.22
N LEU A 94 0.38 8.47 -16.23
CA LEU A 94 1.12 9.73 -16.07
C LEU A 94 2.25 9.84 -17.10
N PHE A 95 2.83 8.72 -17.47
CA PHE A 95 3.86 8.56 -18.52
C PHE A 95 3.90 7.08 -18.95
N GLU A 96 4.51 6.81 -20.08
CA GLU A 96 4.65 5.45 -20.60
C GLU A 96 5.56 4.61 -19.69
N PRO A 97 5.24 3.31 -19.44
CA PRO A 97 6.04 2.44 -18.59
C PRO A 97 7.51 2.42 -19.03
N GLY A 98 8.40 2.69 -18.08
CA GLY A 98 9.84 2.75 -18.31
C GLY A 98 10.38 4.09 -18.81
N GLU A 99 9.54 5.00 -19.33
CA GLU A 99 9.99 6.28 -19.92
C GLU A 99 10.14 7.42 -18.90
N GLY A 100 9.68 7.22 -17.66
CA GLY A 100 9.77 8.22 -16.62
C GLY A 100 10.00 7.61 -15.24
N THR A 101 10.11 8.47 -14.24
CA THR A 101 10.15 8.10 -12.82
C THR A 101 9.20 9.01 -12.06
N GLY A 102 8.35 8.44 -11.24
CA GLY A 102 7.42 9.17 -10.41
C GLY A 102 7.00 8.34 -9.20
N TYR A 103 7.25 8.85 -8.01
CA TYR A 103 6.86 8.17 -6.78
C TYR A 103 5.37 7.81 -6.81
N SER A 104 5.04 6.54 -6.65
CA SER A 104 3.68 6.04 -6.73
C SER A 104 3.34 5.18 -5.51
N ASN A 105 2.29 5.56 -4.79
CA ASN A 105 1.68 4.69 -3.79
C ASN A 105 0.87 3.59 -4.49
N MET A 106 0.21 3.93 -5.60
CA MET A 106 -0.56 2.95 -6.38
C MET A 106 0.31 1.80 -6.86
N GLY A 107 1.54 2.07 -7.31
CA GLY A 107 2.48 1.01 -7.70
C GLY A 107 2.71 -0.01 -6.58
N PHE A 108 2.84 0.45 -5.33
CA PHE A 108 3.02 -0.45 -4.19
C PHE A 108 1.73 -1.11 -3.71
N ARG A 109 0.56 -0.50 -3.92
CA ARG A 109 -0.73 -1.17 -3.72
C ARG A 109 -0.91 -2.31 -4.70
N LEU A 110 -0.57 -2.10 -5.97
CA LEU A 110 -0.57 -3.13 -7.00
C LEU A 110 0.38 -4.29 -6.63
N LEU A 111 1.61 -3.99 -6.19
CA LEU A 111 2.56 -5.01 -5.71
C LEU A 111 1.98 -5.83 -4.54
N GLY A 112 1.35 -5.17 -3.57
CA GLY A 112 0.67 -5.87 -2.48
C GLY A 112 -0.45 -6.78 -2.97
N GLY A 113 -1.28 -6.29 -3.89
CA GLY A 113 -2.34 -7.10 -4.50
C GLY A 113 -1.80 -8.27 -5.33
N VAL A 114 -0.69 -8.09 -6.04
CA VAL A 114 0.01 -9.19 -6.72
C VAL A 114 0.49 -10.24 -5.71
N VAL A 115 1.08 -9.80 -4.59
CA VAL A 115 1.47 -10.72 -3.50
C VAL A 115 0.27 -11.55 -3.03
N GLU A 116 -0.86 -10.92 -2.74
CA GLU A 116 -2.07 -11.62 -2.28
C GLU A 116 -2.60 -12.61 -3.32
N LYS A 117 -2.62 -12.23 -4.60
CA LYS A 117 -3.09 -13.09 -5.69
C LYS A 117 -2.15 -14.28 -5.94
N VAL A 118 -0.84 -14.08 -5.81
CA VAL A 118 0.17 -15.14 -5.99
C VAL A 118 0.21 -16.10 -4.80
N THR A 119 0.07 -15.59 -3.58
CA THR A 119 0.18 -16.41 -2.37
C THR A 119 -1.14 -17.02 -1.94
N GLY A 120 -2.26 -16.37 -2.24
CA GLY A 120 -3.58 -16.69 -1.73
C GLY A 120 -3.75 -16.30 -0.26
N GLN A 121 -2.85 -15.46 0.28
CA GLN A 121 -2.85 -15.00 1.66
C GLN A 121 -2.89 -13.47 1.72
N PRO A 122 -3.49 -12.86 2.74
CA PRO A 122 -3.40 -11.42 2.99
C PRO A 122 -1.94 -10.99 3.14
N LEU A 123 -1.59 -9.79 2.66
CA LEU A 123 -0.25 -9.24 2.78
C LEU A 123 0.24 -9.17 4.25
N ALA A 124 -0.67 -8.89 5.18
CA ALA A 124 -0.34 -8.88 6.62
C ALA A 124 0.21 -10.23 7.09
N VAL A 125 -0.39 -11.34 6.63
CA VAL A 125 0.06 -12.70 6.95
C VAL A 125 1.42 -12.99 6.32
N GLU A 126 1.65 -12.54 5.09
CA GLU A 126 2.95 -12.71 4.42
C GLU A 126 4.06 -11.93 5.14
N ILE A 127 3.78 -10.69 5.58
CA ILE A 127 4.72 -9.89 6.40
C ILE A 127 5.01 -10.61 7.72
N GLU A 128 3.99 -11.10 8.40
CA GLU A 128 4.16 -11.82 9.66
C GLU A 128 5.04 -13.06 9.50
N GLN A 129 4.70 -13.92 8.55
CA GLN A 129 5.36 -15.21 8.39
C GLN A 129 6.78 -15.09 7.83
N ARG A 130 7.04 -14.15 6.94
CA ARG A 130 8.31 -14.04 6.22
C ARG A 130 9.28 -13.03 6.84
N ILE A 131 8.77 -12.05 7.58
CA ILE A 131 9.61 -10.97 8.11
C ILE A 131 9.54 -10.93 9.63
N THR A 132 8.36 -10.60 10.20
CA THR A 132 8.31 -10.23 11.62
C THR A 132 8.52 -11.42 12.54
N THR A 133 7.96 -12.58 12.24
CA THR A 133 8.17 -13.80 13.02
C THR A 133 9.62 -14.29 12.96
N PRO A 134 10.25 -14.50 11.78
CA PRO A 134 11.64 -14.96 11.72
C PRO A 134 12.65 -14.02 12.34
N LEU A 135 12.37 -12.70 12.30
CA LEU A 135 13.23 -11.67 12.87
C LEU A 135 12.89 -11.32 14.33
N ALA A 136 11.91 -12.00 14.93
CA ALA A 136 11.42 -11.74 16.28
C ALA A 136 10.97 -10.27 16.50
N LEU A 137 10.37 -9.65 15.49
CA LEU A 137 9.85 -8.28 15.55
C LEU A 137 8.42 -8.29 16.12
N SER A 138 8.28 -8.63 17.39
CA SER A 138 6.99 -8.87 18.06
C SER A 138 6.09 -7.63 18.20
N SER A 139 6.60 -6.43 17.89
CA SER A 139 5.87 -5.16 17.94
C SER A 139 5.75 -4.51 16.57
N THR A 140 5.91 -5.27 15.49
CA THR A 140 5.80 -4.79 14.11
C THR A 140 4.77 -5.60 13.36
N ALA A 141 3.77 -4.95 12.79
CA ALA A 141 2.73 -5.58 11.98
C ALA A 141 2.22 -4.62 10.91
N LEU A 142 1.55 -5.15 9.88
CA LEU A 142 0.71 -4.32 9.03
C LEU A 142 -0.53 -3.94 9.84
N ASP A 143 -0.76 -2.64 10.01
CA ASP A 143 -1.87 -2.14 10.81
C ASP A 143 -3.20 -2.28 10.02
N ASP A 144 -4.08 -3.11 10.52
CA ASP A 144 -5.44 -3.32 10.02
C ASP A 144 -6.51 -2.69 10.93
N GLY A 145 -6.05 -1.91 11.93
CA GLY A 145 -6.91 -1.26 12.92
C GLY A 145 -7.34 -2.16 14.07
N SER A 146 -6.93 -3.42 14.12
CA SER A 146 -7.24 -4.35 15.23
C SER A 146 -6.26 -4.25 16.40
N GLY A 147 -5.10 -3.62 16.17
CA GLY A 147 -4.03 -3.44 17.14
C GLY A 147 -4.30 -2.34 18.17
N PRO A 148 -3.39 -2.16 19.14
CA PRO A 148 -3.47 -1.04 20.07
C PRO A 148 -3.39 0.28 19.28
N PRO A 149 -4.07 1.34 19.77
CA PRO A 149 -3.98 2.65 19.10
C PRO A 149 -2.52 3.09 19.04
N PRO A 150 -2.09 3.69 17.91
CA PRO A 150 -0.75 4.23 17.81
C PRO A 150 -0.56 5.38 18.80
N SER A 151 0.69 5.75 19.03
CA SER A 151 1.02 6.98 19.75
C SER A 151 0.30 8.18 19.18
N HIS A 152 -0.06 9.14 20.02
CA HIS A 152 -0.76 10.34 19.61
C HIS A 152 -0.07 11.04 18.44
N GLY A 153 -0.81 11.36 17.40
CA GLY A 153 -0.36 12.11 16.24
C GLY A 153 -1.38 13.17 15.89
N TYR A 154 -0.93 14.39 15.66
CA TYR A 154 -1.81 15.52 15.44
C TYR A 154 -1.70 16.05 14.02
N PHE A 155 -2.83 16.29 13.37
CA PHE A 155 -2.86 16.99 12.10
C PHE A 155 -3.91 18.11 12.11
N SER A 156 -3.71 19.11 11.26
CA SER A 156 -4.62 20.24 11.13
C SER A 156 -5.18 20.33 9.72
N LEU A 157 -6.49 20.55 9.63
CA LEU A 157 -7.20 20.77 8.36
C LEU A 157 -7.30 22.25 7.99
N ASP A 158 -7.00 23.15 8.92
CA ASP A 158 -7.25 24.59 8.84
C ASP A 158 -5.98 25.47 9.02
N GLY A 159 -4.83 24.88 8.73
CA GLY A 159 -3.55 25.59 8.82
C GLY A 159 -3.04 25.82 10.24
N GLY A 160 -3.47 24.99 11.20
CA GLY A 160 -3.00 25.03 12.58
C GLY A 160 -3.90 25.73 13.59
N ALA A 161 -5.12 26.10 13.18
CA ALA A 161 -6.12 26.66 14.10
C ALA A 161 -6.78 25.57 14.97
N THR A 162 -6.96 24.37 14.41
CA THR A 162 -7.52 23.20 15.09
C THR A 162 -6.64 21.98 14.84
N TYR A 163 -6.34 21.23 15.88
CA TYR A 163 -5.60 19.95 15.78
C TYR A 163 -6.53 18.79 16.10
N LEU A 164 -6.47 17.78 15.23
CA LEU A 164 -7.17 16.52 15.41
C LEU A 164 -6.15 15.44 15.77
N ASP A 165 -6.44 14.66 16.79
CA ASP A 165 -5.59 13.54 17.20
C ASP A 165 -5.96 12.32 16.35
N VAL A 166 -5.01 11.76 15.63
CA VAL A 166 -5.26 10.57 14.80
C VAL A 166 -5.54 9.31 15.63
N ALA A 167 -5.16 9.31 16.92
CA ALA A 167 -5.46 8.19 17.81
C ALA A 167 -6.95 8.12 18.20
N ASP A 168 -7.67 9.24 18.11
CA ASP A 168 -9.09 9.34 18.47
C ASP A 168 -10.04 8.95 17.32
N PHE A 169 -9.51 8.70 16.12
CA PHE A 169 -10.34 8.36 14.96
C PHE A 169 -10.41 6.86 14.72
N PRO A 170 -11.58 6.33 14.33
CA PRO A 170 -11.63 5.04 13.69
C PRO A 170 -10.82 5.15 12.38
N ASN A 171 -9.74 4.39 12.27
CA ASN A 171 -8.73 4.60 11.24
C ASN A 171 -8.77 3.56 10.12
N GLN A 172 -9.83 2.74 10.04
CA GLN A 172 -9.93 1.64 9.09
C GLN A 172 -9.74 2.13 7.64
N ALA A 173 -10.45 3.18 7.26
CA ALA A 173 -10.36 3.73 5.91
C ALA A 173 -8.93 4.23 5.60
N ALA A 174 -8.30 4.96 6.54
CA ALA A 174 -6.95 5.48 6.35
C ALA A 174 -5.92 4.36 6.17
N LEU A 175 -5.98 3.35 7.02
CA LEU A 175 -5.03 2.24 7.05
C LEU A 175 -5.15 1.37 5.81
N THR A 176 -6.37 0.99 5.46
CA THR A 176 -6.62 0.11 4.33
C THR A 176 -6.36 0.82 2.99
N ILE A 177 -6.66 2.14 2.87
CA ILE A 177 -6.25 2.94 1.72
C ILE A 177 -4.71 3.02 1.62
N ALA A 178 -4.00 3.19 2.72
CA ALA A 178 -2.54 3.19 2.74
C ALA A 178 -1.97 1.80 2.42
N GLY A 179 -2.47 0.77 3.12
CA GLY A 179 -2.18 -0.65 2.89
C GLY A 179 -0.70 -0.94 2.58
N PRO A 180 -0.41 -1.62 1.46
CA PRO A 180 0.95 -2.00 1.07
C PRO A 180 1.93 -0.84 0.89
N ALA A 181 1.42 0.38 0.82
CA ALA A 181 2.22 1.60 0.61
C ALA A 181 2.51 2.37 1.90
N GLY A 182 1.84 2.10 3.03
CA GLY A 182 2.00 2.96 4.20
C GLY A 182 1.39 2.53 5.53
N ALA A 183 1.03 1.26 5.75
CA ALA A 183 0.29 0.82 6.93
C ALA A 183 1.08 -0.05 7.95
N VAL A 184 2.41 -0.17 7.87
CA VAL A 184 3.24 -0.81 8.92
C VAL A 184 3.53 0.17 10.04
#